data_304bb0c304e898841cca7cd16bed8d31
#
_entry.id   304bb0c304e898841cca7cd16bed8d31
#
_cell.length_a   1.000
_cell.length_b   1.000
_cell.length_c   1.000
_cell.angle_alpha   90.00
_cell.angle_beta   90.00
_cell.angle_gamma   90.00
#
_symmetry.space_group_name_H-M   'P 1'
#
loop_
_entity.id
_entity.type
_entity.pdbx_description
1 polymer ?
#
loop_
_entity_poly.entity_id
_entity_poly.type
_entity_poly.pdbx_seq_one_letter_code
_entity_poly.pdbx_strand_id
1 'polypeptide(L)'
;RRRSGAECVAEPLGLLNTPRQEIKQGVDHWLQRIGLTAVRNSPAPRLSGGERQKLAIARALIRKPDVLFLDEPCANLDGYATREIEALLHEAAANGTHLIMATHDMGQARRLAHGLLFMLDGKIHEVGSAADLFAAPSTDELSAFLRGDIVI
;
A
#
# COMPACT_ATOMS: atom_id res chain seq x y z
N ARG A 1 -21.09 -12.95 10.68
CA ARG A 1 -20.02 -13.94 10.56
C ARG A 1 -18.74 -13.20 10.16
N ARG A 2 -17.63 -13.39 10.91
CA ARG A 2 -16.36 -12.74 10.58
C ARG A 2 -15.71 -13.50 9.41
N ARG A 3 -15.34 -12.79 8.35
CA ARG A 3 -14.73 -13.36 7.15
C ARG A 3 -13.31 -13.90 7.44
N SER A 4 -12.97 -15.00 6.80
CA SER A 4 -11.60 -15.54 6.76
C SER A 4 -10.70 -14.72 5.82
N GLY A 5 -9.39 -14.94 5.90
CA GLY A 5 -8.45 -14.32 4.98
C GLY A 5 -8.77 -14.62 3.50
N ALA A 6 -9.08 -15.88 3.19
CA ALA A 6 -9.47 -16.28 1.83
C ALA A 6 -10.77 -15.59 1.35
N GLU A 7 -11.79 -15.49 2.22
CA GLU A 7 -13.04 -14.80 1.88
C GLU A 7 -12.83 -13.30 1.66
N CYS A 8 -11.91 -12.67 2.41
CA CYS A 8 -11.58 -11.26 2.22
C CYS A 8 -10.94 -11.01 0.84
N VAL A 9 -10.01 -11.86 0.41
CA VAL A 9 -9.33 -11.72 -0.90
C VAL A 9 -10.29 -12.07 -2.05
N ALA A 10 -11.18 -13.04 -1.87
CA ALA A 10 -12.15 -13.47 -2.88
C ALA A 10 -13.25 -12.43 -3.18
N GLU A 11 -13.60 -11.61 -2.19
CA GLU A 11 -14.77 -10.72 -2.25
C GLU A 11 -14.82 -9.83 -3.50
N PRO A 12 -13.73 -9.12 -3.88
CA PRO A 12 -13.78 -8.23 -5.04
C PRO A 12 -14.08 -8.93 -6.36
N LEU A 13 -13.58 -10.16 -6.54
CA LEU A 13 -13.84 -10.97 -7.73
C LEU A 13 -15.27 -11.53 -7.75
N GLY A 14 -15.81 -11.89 -6.58
CA GLY A 14 -17.20 -12.33 -6.47
C GLY A 14 -18.20 -11.26 -6.91
N LEU A 15 -17.91 -9.99 -6.63
CA LEU A 15 -18.73 -8.84 -7.06
C LEU A 15 -18.68 -8.60 -8.58
N LEU A 16 -17.67 -9.11 -9.29
CA LEU A 16 -17.48 -8.99 -10.73
C LEU A 16 -18.05 -10.19 -11.52
N ASN A 17 -18.79 -11.09 -10.86
CA ASN A 17 -19.30 -12.33 -11.45
C ASN A 17 -18.20 -13.23 -12.07
N THR A 18 -16.97 -13.16 -11.52
CA THR A 18 -15.85 -14.00 -11.95
C THR A 18 -16.15 -15.48 -11.71
N PRO A 19 -15.79 -16.39 -12.61
CA PRO A 19 -15.98 -17.83 -12.42
C PRO A 19 -15.32 -18.33 -11.14
N ARG A 20 -15.98 -19.24 -10.42
CA ARG A 20 -15.48 -19.76 -9.12
C ARG A 20 -14.07 -20.36 -9.18
N GLN A 21 -13.72 -20.97 -10.29
CA GLN A 21 -12.39 -21.55 -10.49
C GLN A 21 -11.32 -20.49 -10.58
N GLU A 22 -11.57 -19.40 -11.29
CA GLU A 22 -10.67 -18.24 -11.40
C GLU A 22 -10.52 -17.52 -10.05
N ILE A 23 -11.62 -17.33 -9.32
CA ILE A 23 -11.58 -16.80 -7.95
C ILE A 23 -10.66 -17.63 -7.08
N LYS A 24 -10.84 -18.98 -7.09
CA LYS A 24 -10.01 -19.88 -6.30
C LYS A 24 -8.53 -19.75 -6.66
N GLN A 25 -8.19 -19.77 -7.94
CA GLN A 25 -6.81 -19.65 -8.42
C GLN A 25 -6.20 -18.30 -8.01
N GLY A 26 -6.93 -17.20 -8.17
CA GLY A 26 -6.48 -15.87 -7.77
C GLY A 26 -6.25 -15.76 -6.26
N VAL A 27 -7.16 -16.30 -5.45
CA VAL A 27 -7.02 -16.33 -3.98
C VAL A 27 -5.83 -17.18 -3.56
N ASP A 28 -5.65 -18.37 -4.13
CA ASP A 28 -4.53 -19.27 -3.81
C ASP A 28 -3.19 -18.60 -4.18
N HIS A 29 -3.09 -17.97 -5.35
CA HIS A 29 -1.93 -17.21 -5.78
C HIS A 29 -1.60 -16.07 -4.80
N TRP A 30 -2.56 -15.21 -4.47
CA TRP A 30 -2.33 -14.08 -3.59
C TRP A 30 -2.00 -14.49 -2.16
N LEU A 31 -2.68 -15.50 -1.59
CA LEU A 31 -2.35 -16.00 -0.25
C LEU A 31 -0.95 -16.60 -0.19
N GLN A 32 -0.52 -17.28 -1.23
CA GLN A 32 0.86 -17.76 -1.34
C GLN A 32 1.85 -16.60 -1.43
N ARG A 33 1.56 -15.60 -2.29
CA ARG A 33 2.43 -14.43 -2.52
C ARG A 33 2.65 -13.60 -1.25
N ILE A 34 1.63 -13.44 -0.42
CA ILE A 34 1.71 -12.70 0.85
C ILE A 34 2.08 -13.55 2.07
N GLY A 35 2.35 -14.86 1.88
CA GLY A 35 2.77 -15.78 2.95
C GLY A 35 1.66 -16.17 3.93
N LEU A 36 0.38 -16.07 3.55
CA LEU A 36 -0.77 -16.34 4.43
C LEU A 36 -1.52 -17.64 4.11
N THR A 37 -0.93 -18.56 3.36
CA THR A 37 -1.57 -19.83 2.99
C THR A 37 -1.97 -20.67 4.22
N ALA A 38 -1.11 -20.73 5.25
CA ALA A 38 -1.37 -21.51 6.46
C ALA A 38 -2.56 -20.98 7.29
N VAL A 39 -2.81 -19.67 7.21
CA VAL A 39 -3.88 -18.98 7.97
C VAL A 39 -5.08 -18.59 7.09
N ARG A 40 -5.18 -19.17 5.88
CA ARG A 40 -6.24 -18.85 4.90
C ARG A 40 -7.66 -18.88 5.45
N ASN A 41 -7.94 -19.78 6.38
CA ASN A 41 -9.25 -19.97 7.00
C ASN A 41 -9.39 -19.23 8.36
N SER A 42 -8.33 -18.59 8.83
CA SER A 42 -8.35 -17.80 10.06
C SER A 42 -9.21 -16.56 9.89
N PRO A 43 -10.05 -16.21 10.87
CA PRO A 43 -10.77 -14.95 10.86
C PRO A 43 -9.80 -13.76 10.76
N ALA A 44 -10.02 -12.83 9.84
CA ALA A 44 -9.13 -11.69 9.61
C ALA A 44 -8.74 -10.90 10.89
N PRO A 45 -9.62 -10.72 11.91
CA PRO A 45 -9.23 -10.06 13.15
C PRO A 45 -8.18 -10.79 14.01
N ARG A 46 -7.91 -12.08 13.73
CA ARG A 46 -6.89 -12.86 14.44
C ARG A 46 -5.50 -12.72 13.83
N LEU A 47 -5.40 -12.11 12.66
CA LEU A 47 -4.14 -11.83 12.00
C LEU A 47 -3.40 -10.69 12.70
N SER A 48 -2.08 -10.68 12.62
CA SER A 48 -1.23 -9.55 13.05
C SER A 48 -1.51 -8.29 12.23
N GLY A 49 -0.99 -7.14 12.66
CA GLY A 49 -1.12 -5.87 11.92
C GLY A 49 -0.58 -5.99 10.49
N GLY A 50 0.64 -6.49 10.33
CA GLY A 50 1.28 -6.67 9.03
C GLY A 50 0.55 -7.69 8.14
N GLU A 51 0.07 -8.81 8.71
CA GLU A 51 -0.73 -9.78 7.97
C GLU A 51 -2.05 -9.18 7.46
N ARG A 52 -2.74 -8.40 8.30
CA ARG A 52 -3.96 -7.69 7.88
C ARG A 52 -3.68 -6.70 6.77
N GLN A 53 -2.58 -5.97 6.84
CA GLN A 53 -2.20 -5.00 5.81
C GLN A 53 -1.85 -5.68 4.49
N LYS A 54 -1.06 -6.75 4.52
CA LYS A 54 -0.78 -7.58 3.33
C LYS A 54 -2.06 -8.13 2.71
N LEU A 55 -2.99 -8.59 3.54
CA LEU A 55 -4.29 -9.09 3.09
C LEU A 55 -5.12 -7.99 2.41
N ALA A 56 -5.11 -6.76 2.96
CA ALA A 56 -5.82 -5.62 2.38
C ALA A 56 -5.24 -5.23 1.01
N ILE A 57 -3.92 -5.21 0.88
CA ILE A 57 -3.23 -4.94 -0.39
C ILE A 57 -3.53 -6.04 -1.42
N ALA A 58 -3.42 -7.32 -1.04
CA ALA A 58 -3.76 -8.44 -1.93
C ALA A 58 -5.23 -8.38 -2.41
N ARG A 59 -6.15 -8.02 -1.51
CA ARG A 59 -7.56 -7.80 -1.84
C ARG A 59 -7.76 -6.69 -2.88
N ALA A 60 -6.98 -5.63 -2.82
CA ALA A 60 -7.04 -4.55 -3.80
C ALA A 60 -6.42 -4.97 -5.14
N LEU A 61 -5.24 -5.61 -5.09
CA LEU A 61 -4.47 -5.96 -6.28
C LEU A 61 -5.02 -7.16 -7.06
N ILE A 62 -5.82 -8.05 -6.46
CA ILE A 62 -6.40 -9.22 -7.16
C ILE A 62 -7.26 -8.80 -8.36
N ARG A 63 -7.79 -7.58 -8.37
CA ARG A 63 -8.56 -7.00 -9.48
C ARG A 63 -7.70 -6.39 -10.57
N LYS A 64 -6.36 -6.38 -10.41
CA LYS A 64 -5.42 -5.71 -11.32
C LYS A 64 -5.84 -4.27 -11.63
N PRO A 65 -5.94 -3.41 -10.61
CA PRO A 65 -6.40 -2.04 -10.82
C PRO A 65 -5.37 -1.23 -11.61
N ASP A 66 -5.84 -0.27 -12.43
CA ASP A 66 -4.96 0.69 -13.09
C ASP A 66 -4.35 1.67 -12.10
N VAL A 67 -5.09 2.02 -11.04
CA VAL A 67 -4.68 2.95 -9.99
C VAL A 67 -5.00 2.37 -8.61
N LEU A 68 -4.05 2.46 -7.68
CA LEU A 68 -4.21 2.06 -6.28
C LEU A 68 -3.91 3.25 -5.37
N PHE A 69 -4.90 3.62 -4.56
CA PHE A 69 -4.73 4.63 -3.51
C PHE A 69 -4.38 3.94 -2.19
N LEU A 70 -3.38 4.49 -1.51
CA LEU A 70 -2.85 3.98 -0.25
C LEU A 70 -2.78 5.13 0.76
N ASP A 71 -3.27 4.87 1.96
CA ASP A 71 -3.18 5.80 3.08
C ASP A 71 -2.38 5.13 4.20
N GLU A 72 -1.19 5.68 4.49
CA GLU A 72 -0.25 5.18 5.50
C GLU A 72 -0.08 3.64 5.47
N PRO A 73 0.31 3.03 4.34
CA PRO A 73 0.26 1.58 4.17
C PRO A 73 1.18 0.80 5.09
N CYS A 74 2.18 1.43 5.71
CA CYS A 74 3.12 0.78 6.63
C CYS A 74 3.05 1.33 8.06
N ALA A 75 2.03 2.14 8.40
CA ALA A 75 1.91 2.69 9.75
C ALA A 75 1.84 1.61 10.82
N ASN A 76 2.59 1.81 11.91
CA ASN A 76 2.65 0.90 13.06
C ASN A 76 3.12 -0.53 12.74
N LEU A 77 3.88 -0.72 11.67
CA LEU A 77 4.48 -1.99 11.30
C LEU A 77 5.97 -2.01 11.64
N ASP A 78 6.49 -3.21 11.91
CA ASP A 78 7.93 -3.41 12.04
C ASP A 78 8.64 -3.34 10.67
N GLY A 79 9.97 -3.26 10.71
CA GLY A 79 10.76 -3.12 9.49
C GLY A 79 10.68 -4.33 8.55
N TYR A 80 10.36 -5.53 9.06
CA TYR A 80 10.19 -6.72 8.23
C TYR A 80 8.87 -6.65 7.45
N ALA A 81 7.76 -6.39 8.13
CA ALA A 81 6.44 -6.23 7.50
C ALA A 81 6.44 -5.06 6.51
N THR A 82 7.10 -3.94 6.85
CA THR A 82 7.26 -2.79 5.95
C THR A 82 7.94 -3.20 4.64
N ARG A 83 9.06 -3.92 4.70
CA ARG A 83 9.77 -4.39 3.50
C ARG A 83 8.93 -5.31 2.63
N GLU A 84 8.17 -6.23 3.24
CA GLU A 84 7.28 -7.12 2.49
C GLU A 84 6.18 -6.34 1.75
N ILE A 85 5.59 -5.33 2.40
CA ILE A 85 4.59 -4.47 1.79
C ILE A 85 5.20 -3.62 0.67
N GLU A 86 6.34 -2.98 0.89
CA GLU A 86 7.04 -2.21 -0.14
C GLU A 86 7.37 -3.08 -1.36
N ALA A 87 7.79 -4.33 -1.15
CA ALA A 87 8.04 -5.27 -2.25
C ALA A 87 6.76 -5.59 -3.05
N LEU A 88 5.61 -5.75 -2.38
CA LEU A 88 4.31 -5.94 -3.06
C LEU A 88 3.91 -4.71 -3.88
N LEU A 89 4.15 -3.51 -3.35
CA LEU A 89 3.85 -2.26 -4.05
C LEU A 89 4.76 -2.04 -5.26
N HIS A 90 6.06 -2.31 -5.13
CA HIS A 90 6.99 -2.28 -6.26
C HIS A 90 6.58 -3.26 -7.38
N GLU A 91 6.20 -4.50 -7.01
CA GLU A 91 5.71 -5.48 -7.98
C GLU A 91 4.42 -5.02 -8.68
N ALA A 92 3.48 -4.42 -7.93
CA ALA A 92 2.26 -3.87 -8.51
C ALA A 92 2.56 -2.75 -9.51
N ALA A 93 3.47 -1.82 -9.16
CA ALA A 93 3.90 -0.75 -10.05
C ALA A 93 4.60 -1.28 -11.30
N ALA A 94 5.48 -2.28 -11.16
CA ALA A 94 6.16 -2.93 -12.29
C ALA A 94 5.17 -3.64 -13.24
N ASN A 95 4.02 -4.09 -12.71
CA ASN A 95 2.93 -4.69 -13.48
C ASN A 95 1.93 -3.67 -14.04
N GLY A 96 2.22 -2.36 -13.95
CA GLY A 96 1.44 -1.29 -14.57
C GLY A 96 0.39 -0.63 -13.69
N THR A 97 0.30 -0.98 -12.40
CA THR A 97 -0.57 -0.25 -11.46
C THR A 97 0.07 1.08 -11.05
N HIS A 98 -0.61 2.19 -11.28
CA HIS A 98 -0.19 3.49 -10.75
C HIS A 98 -0.50 3.58 -9.26
N LEU A 99 0.52 3.86 -8.44
CA LEU A 99 0.37 4.00 -7.00
C LEU A 99 0.27 5.47 -6.61
N ILE A 100 -0.76 5.81 -5.84
CA ILE A 100 -0.91 7.13 -5.20
C ILE A 100 -0.95 6.88 -3.70
N MET A 101 0.05 7.40 -2.97
CA MET A 101 0.23 7.10 -1.56
C MET A 101 0.29 8.38 -0.74
N ALA A 102 -0.51 8.46 0.30
CA ALA A 102 -0.35 9.43 1.37
C ALA A 102 0.52 8.82 2.47
N THR A 103 1.56 9.53 2.89
CA THR A 103 2.42 9.12 4.01
C THR A 103 3.13 10.32 4.63
N HIS A 104 3.40 10.24 5.92
CA HIS A 104 4.32 11.14 6.62
C HIS A 104 5.70 10.48 6.89
N ASP A 105 5.89 9.21 6.48
CA ASP A 105 7.20 8.54 6.54
C ASP A 105 8.07 8.94 5.36
N MET A 106 8.98 9.89 5.58
CA MET A 106 9.91 10.35 4.57
C MET A 106 10.90 9.27 4.10
N GLY A 107 11.20 8.29 4.95
CA GLY A 107 12.01 7.14 4.57
C GLY A 107 11.29 6.28 3.53
N GLN A 108 10.00 6.01 3.75
CA GLN A 108 9.15 5.30 2.79
C GLN A 108 8.98 6.09 1.49
N ALA A 109 8.69 7.39 1.59
CA ALA A 109 8.57 8.24 0.40
C ALA A 109 9.85 8.24 -0.43
N ARG A 110 11.04 8.30 0.19
CA ARG A 110 12.34 8.22 -0.52
C ARG A 110 12.55 6.89 -1.24
N ARG A 111 12.03 5.77 -0.70
CA ARG A 111 12.20 4.44 -1.31
C ARG A 111 11.20 4.16 -2.44
N LEU A 112 10.01 4.75 -2.38
CA LEU A 112 8.91 4.37 -3.26
C LEU A 112 8.52 5.43 -4.29
N ALA A 113 8.68 6.72 -3.97
CA ALA A 113 8.13 7.80 -4.77
C ALA A 113 9.01 8.13 -5.97
N HIS A 114 8.40 8.29 -7.13
CA HIS A 114 8.99 8.91 -8.32
C HIS A 114 8.64 10.41 -8.37
N GLY A 115 7.44 10.78 -7.95
CA GLY A 115 6.97 12.15 -7.82
C GLY A 115 6.38 12.38 -6.44
N LEU A 116 6.47 13.62 -5.98
CA LEU A 116 5.92 14.07 -4.70
C LEU A 116 4.95 15.22 -4.90
N LEU A 117 3.94 15.24 -4.05
CA LEU A 117 3.02 16.33 -3.89
C LEU A 117 2.99 16.65 -2.39
N PHE A 118 3.55 17.80 -2.00
CA PHE A 118 3.55 18.26 -0.63
C PHE A 118 2.29 19.06 -0.35
N MET A 119 1.54 18.64 0.66
CA MET A 119 0.30 19.27 1.10
C MET A 119 0.44 19.76 2.54
N LEU A 120 -0.04 20.97 2.78
CA LEU A 120 -0.16 21.58 4.10
C LEU A 120 -1.49 22.34 4.15
N ASP A 121 -2.25 22.22 5.25
CA ASP A 121 -3.55 22.88 5.45
C ASP A 121 -4.55 22.70 4.29
N GLY A 122 -4.57 21.49 3.72
CA GLY A 122 -5.45 21.16 2.60
C GLY A 122 -5.09 21.82 1.26
N LYS A 123 -3.91 22.44 1.16
CA LYS A 123 -3.38 23.09 -0.05
C LYS A 123 -2.14 22.38 -0.55
N ILE A 124 -1.96 22.38 -1.87
CA ILE A 124 -0.73 21.91 -2.50
C ILE A 124 0.29 23.05 -2.44
N HIS A 125 1.43 22.81 -1.82
CA HIS A 125 2.54 23.75 -1.71
C HIS A 125 3.62 23.48 -2.77
N GLU A 126 4.00 22.21 -2.96
CA GLU A 126 4.98 21.83 -3.98
C GLU A 126 4.59 20.54 -4.70
N VAL A 127 4.95 20.46 -5.97
CA VAL A 127 4.82 19.24 -6.79
C VAL A 127 6.08 19.12 -7.65
N GLY A 128 6.65 17.92 -7.71
CA GLY A 128 7.83 17.68 -8.53
C GLY A 128 8.33 16.26 -8.47
N SER A 129 9.48 16.01 -9.09
CA SER A 129 10.13 14.72 -8.94
C SER A 129 10.58 14.51 -7.49
N ALA A 130 10.52 13.26 -7.01
CA ALA A 130 10.99 12.95 -5.66
C ALA A 130 12.46 13.33 -5.47
N ALA A 131 13.30 13.08 -6.50
CA ALA A 131 14.72 13.41 -6.45
C ALA A 131 14.95 14.91 -6.22
N ASP A 132 14.27 15.77 -6.97
CA ASP A 132 14.44 17.21 -6.88
C ASP A 132 13.94 17.76 -5.55
N LEU A 133 12.71 17.39 -5.14
CA LEU A 133 12.12 17.90 -3.92
C LEU A 133 12.84 17.44 -2.65
N PHE A 134 13.41 16.23 -2.65
CA PHE A 134 14.25 15.79 -1.55
C PHE A 134 15.64 16.41 -1.51
N ALA A 135 16.18 16.83 -2.67
CA ALA A 135 17.50 17.44 -2.75
C ALA A 135 17.47 18.96 -2.52
N ALA A 136 16.47 19.64 -3.07
CA ALA A 136 16.37 21.09 -3.08
C ALA A 136 14.89 21.54 -3.05
N PRO A 137 14.21 21.43 -1.89
CA PRO A 137 12.85 21.94 -1.72
C PRO A 137 12.82 23.45 -1.95
N SER A 138 11.77 23.95 -2.62
CA SER A 138 11.65 25.35 -2.99
C SER A 138 10.97 26.19 -1.88
N THR A 139 10.18 25.53 -1.00
CA THR A 139 9.48 26.21 0.10
C THR A 139 10.17 25.96 1.44
N ASP A 140 10.07 26.93 2.35
CA ASP A 140 10.58 26.80 3.72
C ASP A 140 9.81 25.72 4.49
N GLU A 141 8.51 25.57 4.20
CA GLU A 141 7.63 24.59 4.81
C GLU A 141 8.06 23.15 4.46
N LEU A 142 8.32 22.84 3.19
CA LEU A 142 8.82 21.53 2.80
C LEU A 142 10.22 21.30 3.37
N SER A 143 11.10 22.30 3.35
CA SER A 143 12.42 22.22 3.97
C SER A 143 12.34 21.87 5.46
N ALA A 144 11.46 22.54 6.21
CA ALA A 144 11.24 22.30 7.64
C ALA A 144 10.69 20.87 7.86
N PHE A 145 9.67 20.49 7.08
CA PHE A 145 9.07 19.17 7.15
C PHE A 145 10.10 18.04 6.91
N LEU A 146 10.97 18.18 5.90
CA LEU A 146 12.02 17.19 5.59
C LEU A 146 13.10 17.09 6.68
N ARG A 147 13.32 18.13 7.47
CA ARG A 147 14.21 18.11 8.66
C ARG A 147 13.53 17.50 9.89
N GLY A 148 12.22 17.28 9.85
CA GLY A 148 11.41 16.83 10.99
C GLY A 148 10.98 17.96 11.93
N ASP A 149 11.05 19.21 11.47
CA ASP A 149 10.54 20.35 12.20
C ASP A 149 9.00 20.37 12.19
N ILE A 150 8.39 21.02 13.19
CA ILE A 150 6.95 21.23 13.21
C ILE A 150 6.62 22.34 12.21
N VAL A 151 5.78 22.00 11.23
CA VAL A 151 5.27 22.94 10.24
C VAL A 151 3.84 23.33 10.64
N ILE A 152 3.61 24.61 10.86
CA ILE A 152 2.32 25.19 11.30
C ILE A 152 1.80 26.11 10.18
#